data_a7e8a1c1f1ecaa759f89a301e3913813
#
_entry.id   a7e8a1c1f1ecaa759f89a301e3913813
#
_cell.length_a   1.000
_cell.length_b   1.000
_cell.length_c   1.000
_cell.angle_alpha   90.00
_cell.angle_beta   90.00
_cell.angle_gamma   90.00
#
_symmetry.space_group_name_H-M   'P 1'
#
loop_
_entity.id
_entity.type
_entity.pdbx_description
1 polymer ?
#
loop_
_entity_poly.entity_id
_entity_poly.type
_entity_poly.pdbx_seq_one_letter_code
_entity_poly.pdbx_strand_id
1 'polypeptide(L)'
;MPKYPDILGLEQFQGKKMHTARWDWEYDVSGKRVGIIGNGATATQIVPEVAKVCKEIVVFQRTPNWIIPRDDKEISGFMQGVYRWVPFVRRRYRAGMMDFRESFYDAVFDKESKFQEDVVAGAKAHMENQLPGDEYKDLREKLLPRYAVGCKRVVISDDYYPTFRKENAKLETSPIREITKKGIKVDGQEHEFDLLVLATGFQTTQFMYPIKIYGKDGKSIEELWKSGAKAFYGMTVPHLPNFGMLYGKLQVSSTTEQKLTSNRTQHKPWTQQHHSHDRSASSLYHVPNLPCPQLEHTNLHRAKAIHVRKIQRGDSVPTEQFRVCGSEL
;
A
#
# COMPACT_ATOMS: atom_id res chain seq x y z
N MET A 1 -1.13 12.66 1.22
CA MET A 1 -1.18 13.26 2.58
C MET A 1 -1.74 12.26 3.59
N PRO A 2 -1.29 12.24 4.86
CA PRO A 2 -1.96 11.54 5.93
C PRO A 2 -3.43 11.95 6.04
N LYS A 3 -4.32 10.99 6.25
CA LYS A 3 -5.74 11.26 6.48
C LYS A 3 -6.02 11.23 7.97
N TYR A 4 -6.35 12.35 8.54
CA TYR A 4 -6.82 12.42 9.92
C TYR A 4 -8.30 12.05 9.96
N PRO A 5 -8.75 11.27 10.96
CA PRO A 5 -10.15 10.91 11.09
C PRO A 5 -10.97 12.11 11.60
N ASP A 6 -12.19 12.22 11.07
CA ASP A 6 -13.17 13.16 11.58
C ASP A 6 -13.91 12.50 12.77
N ILE A 7 -13.30 12.58 13.95
CA ILE A 7 -13.83 12.03 15.20
C ILE A 7 -13.94 13.19 16.19
N LEU A 8 -15.13 13.32 16.78
CA LEU A 8 -15.40 14.37 17.76
C LEU A 8 -14.39 14.31 18.90
N GLY A 9 -13.79 15.44 19.23
CA GLY A 9 -12.89 15.58 20.38
C GLY A 9 -11.43 15.20 20.11
N LEU A 10 -11.05 14.80 18.90
CA LEU A 10 -9.65 14.43 18.59
C LEU A 10 -8.63 15.51 19.03
N GLU A 11 -8.97 16.78 18.86
CA GLU A 11 -8.09 17.90 19.24
C GLU A 11 -7.99 18.11 20.76
N GLN A 12 -8.98 17.62 21.51
CA GLN A 12 -9.02 17.79 22.97
C GLN A 12 -8.11 16.79 23.71
N PHE A 13 -7.67 15.72 23.05
CA PHE A 13 -6.83 14.72 23.66
C PHE A 13 -5.51 15.29 24.13
N GLN A 14 -5.21 15.12 25.42
CA GLN A 14 -4.03 15.69 26.08
C GLN A 14 -2.78 14.80 26.01
N GLY A 15 -2.95 13.51 25.70
CA GLY A 15 -1.83 12.60 25.47
C GLY A 15 -1.16 12.85 24.11
N LYS A 16 -0.14 12.07 23.80
CA LYS A 16 0.54 12.14 22.51
C LYS A 16 -0.36 11.62 21.39
N LYS A 17 -0.45 12.37 20.29
CA LYS A 17 -1.10 11.95 19.05
C LYS A 17 -0.05 11.82 17.96
N MET A 18 -0.05 10.72 17.19
CA MET A 18 0.80 10.61 16.01
C MET A 18 0.09 9.82 14.90
N HIS A 19 0.34 10.21 13.66
CA HIS A 19 -0.10 9.46 12.51
C HIS A 19 1.01 8.49 12.09
N THR A 20 0.66 7.27 11.68
CA THR A 20 1.64 6.24 11.30
C THR A 20 2.62 6.67 10.21
N ALA A 21 2.25 7.61 9.33
CA ALA A 21 3.14 8.19 8.32
C ALA A 21 4.05 9.31 8.85
N ARG A 22 3.87 9.71 10.10
CA ARG A 22 4.65 10.75 10.78
C ARG A 22 4.96 10.26 12.19
N TRP A 23 5.67 9.13 12.26
CA TRP A 23 6.06 8.52 13.51
C TRP A 23 7.12 9.36 14.19
N ASP A 24 6.92 9.62 15.47
CA ASP A 24 7.91 10.28 16.32
C ASP A 24 8.82 9.22 16.93
N TRP A 25 10.02 9.12 16.41
CA TRP A 25 11.01 8.10 16.83
C TRP A 25 11.66 8.39 18.18
N GLU A 26 11.53 9.62 18.68
CA GLU A 26 12.06 10.00 20.00
C GLU A 26 11.06 9.69 21.12
N TYR A 27 9.80 9.42 20.77
CA TYR A 27 8.78 9.11 21.77
C TYR A 27 8.87 7.63 22.20
N ASP A 28 9.21 7.40 23.48
CA ASP A 28 9.24 6.07 24.06
C ASP A 28 7.83 5.55 24.36
N VAL A 29 7.46 4.46 23.72
CA VAL A 29 6.16 3.77 23.88
C VAL A 29 6.18 2.71 24.98
N SER A 30 7.34 2.46 25.60
CA SER A 30 7.51 1.44 26.63
C SER A 30 6.66 1.75 27.86
N GLY A 31 5.90 0.77 28.34
CA GLY A 31 5.03 0.90 29.49
C GLY A 31 3.82 1.83 29.32
N LYS A 32 3.56 2.35 28.12
CA LYS A 32 2.41 3.25 27.81
C LYS A 32 1.15 2.47 27.47
N ARG A 33 -0.01 3.10 27.71
CA ARG A 33 -1.31 2.65 27.22
C ARG A 33 -1.51 3.27 25.82
N VAL A 34 -1.65 2.41 24.81
CA VAL A 34 -1.67 2.83 23.40
C VAL A 34 -3.01 2.49 22.76
N GLY A 35 -3.68 3.48 22.21
CA GLY A 35 -4.87 3.31 21.38
C GLY A 35 -4.49 3.43 19.91
N ILE A 36 -4.84 2.44 19.08
CA ILE A 36 -4.60 2.47 17.63
C ILE A 36 -5.93 2.57 16.89
N ILE A 37 -6.15 3.65 16.15
CA ILE A 37 -7.36 3.85 15.35
C ILE A 37 -7.10 3.39 13.92
N GLY A 38 -7.74 2.28 13.56
CA GLY A 38 -7.60 1.63 12.25
C GLY A 38 -6.77 0.35 12.29
N ASN A 39 -7.05 -0.55 11.36
CA ASN A 39 -6.47 -1.89 11.27
C ASN A 39 -5.93 -2.23 9.88
N GLY A 40 -5.63 -1.22 9.04
CA GLY A 40 -5.06 -1.42 7.71
C GLY A 40 -3.63 -1.98 7.75
N ALA A 41 -3.01 -2.17 6.57
CA ALA A 41 -1.69 -2.78 6.42
C ALA A 41 -0.60 -2.17 7.32
N THR A 42 -0.67 -0.87 7.60
CA THR A 42 0.29 -0.21 8.50
C THR A 42 0.03 -0.59 9.96
N ALA A 43 -1.23 -0.59 10.40
CA ALA A 43 -1.58 -1.04 11.76
C ALA A 43 -1.18 -2.50 11.98
N THR A 44 -1.44 -3.37 10.99
CA THR A 44 -1.08 -4.79 11.05
C THR A 44 0.42 -5.01 11.28
N GLN A 45 1.28 -4.10 10.82
CA GLN A 45 2.73 -4.16 11.06
C GLN A 45 3.15 -3.53 12.40
N ILE A 46 2.49 -2.44 12.81
CA ILE A 46 2.86 -1.70 14.03
C ILE A 46 2.35 -2.39 15.29
N VAL A 47 1.13 -2.94 15.27
CA VAL A 47 0.49 -3.56 16.43
C VAL A 47 1.35 -4.63 17.08
N PRO A 48 1.93 -5.60 16.33
CA PRO A 48 2.79 -6.62 16.91
C PRO A 48 4.05 -6.05 17.61
N GLU A 49 4.65 -5.02 17.01
CA GLU A 49 5.88 -4.42 17.53
C GLU A 49 5.61 -3.59 18.80
N VAL A 50 4.57 -2.76 18.77
CA VAL A 50 4.17 -1.94 19.92
C VAL A 50 3.74 -2.82 21.10
N ALA A 51 3.01 -3.91 20.83
CA ALA A 51 2.55 -4.85 21.86
C ALA A 51 3.68 -5.60 22.59
N LYS A 52 4.91 -5.56 22.09
CA LYS A 52 6.09 -6.14 22.79
C LYS A 52 6.53 -5.30 23.97
N VAL A 53 6.34 -3.98 23.92
CA VAL A 53 6.94 -3.02 24.86
C VAL A 53 5.91 -2.17 25.61
N CYS A 54 4.71 -1.98 25.10
CA CYS A 54 3.68 -1.18 25.74
C CYS A 54 3.03 -1.91 26.93
N LYS A 55 2.45 -1.14 27.85
CA LYS A 55 1.67 -1.69 28.97
C LYS A 55 0.38 -2.32 28.50
N GLU A 56 -0.33 -1.63 27.61
CA GLU A 56 -1.61 -2.04 27.03
C GLU A 56 -1.76 -1.45 25.63
N ILE A 57 -2.33 -2.24 24.72
CA ILE A 57 -2.69 -1.78 23.38
C ILE A 57 -4.13 -2.15 23.08
N VAL A 58 -4.90 -1.17 22.61
CA VAL A 58 -6.28 -1.37 22.13
C VAL A 58 -6.36 -0.96 20.69
N VAL A 59 -6.75 -1.89 19.83
CA VAL A 59 -6.92 -1.65 18.39
C VAL A 59 -8.40 -1.41 18.08
N PHE A 60 -8.73 -0.21 17.65
CA PHE A 60 -10.08 0.18 17.24
C PHE A 60 -10.31 -0.18 15.78
N GLN A 61 -11.12 -1.21 15.55
CA GLN A 61 -11.41 -1.76 14.23
C GLN A 61 -12.85 -1.48 13.82
N ARG A 62 -13.03 -0.75 12.73
CA ARG A 62 -14.37 -0.55 12.13
C ARG A 62 -14.76 -1.71 11.20
N THR A 63 -13.83 -2.20 10.42
CA THR A 63 -14.06 -3.27 9.43
C THR A 63 -12.82 -4.14 9.37
N PRO A 64 -12.93 -5.46 9.56
CA PRO A 64 -11.77 -6.36 9.49
C PRO A 64 -11.17 -6.41 8.08
N ASN A 65 -9.93 -6.90 7.98
CA ASN A 65 -9.24 -7.10 6.71
C ASN A 65 -8.97 -8.59 6.48
N TRP A 66 -8.97 -9.00 5.22
CA TRP A 66 -8.43 -10.29 4.83
C TRP A 66 -6.92 -10.29 5.06
N ILE A 67 -6.45 -11.23 5.88
CA ILE A 67 -5.03 -11.41 6.19
C ILE A 67 -4.64 -12.82 5.78
N ILE A 68 -3.58 -12.91 4.98
CA ILE A 68 -3.00 -14.16 4.50
C ILE A 68 -1.58 -14.31 5.05
N PRO A 69 -1.07 -15.55 5.14
CA PRO A 69 0.30 -15.77 5.59
C PRO A 69 1.31 -15.15 4.63
N ARG A 70 2.48 -14.82 5.17
CA ARG A 70 3.61 -14.32 4.36
C ARG A 70 4.20 -15.41 3.48
N ASP A 71 4.11 -16.66 3.93
CA ASP A 71 4.72 -17.83 3.27
C ASP A 71 6.19 -17.59 2.89
N ASP A 72 6.91 -16.97 3.82
CA ASP A 72 8.32 -16.60 3.65
C ASP A 72 9.20 -17.80 4.01
N LYS A 73 9.83 -18.40 3.01
CA LYS A 73 10.72 -19.56 3.18
C LYS A 73 12.15 -19.14 2.93
N GLU A 74 13.02 -19.51 3.85
CA GLU A 74 14.46 -19.31 3.66
C GLU A 74 14.94 -20.07 2.41
N ILE A 75 15.66 -19.37 1.56
CA ILE A 75 16.34 -19.96 0.41
C ILE A 75 17.63 -20.57 0.93
N SER A 76 17.74 -21.91 0.84
CA SER A 76 18.94 -22.62 1.28
C SER A 76 20.21 -22.06 0.61
N GLY A 77 21.35 -22.11 1.30
CA GLY A 77 22.64 -21.63 0.77
C GLY A 77 23.01 -22.27 -0.56
N PHE A 78 22.68 -23.55 -0.75
CA PHE A 78 22.86 -24.23 -2.03
C PHE A 78 22.06 -23.54 -3.14
N MET A 79 20.75 -23.29 -2.92
CA MET A 79 19.90 -22.63 -3.92
C MET A 79 20.30 -21.17 -4.16
N GLN A 80 20.81 -20.46 -3.14
CA GLN A 80 21.40 -19.14 -3.32
C GLN A 80 22.60 -19.21 -4.27
N GLY A 81 23.45 -20.21 -4.14
CA GLY A 81 24.55 -20.50 -5.06
C GLY A 81 24.06 -20.79 -6.48
N VAL A 82 23.05 -21.65 -6.63
CA VAL A 82 22.43 -21.96 -7.93
C VAL A 82 21.88 -20.68 -8.58
N TYR A 83 21.13 -19.86 -7.83
CA TYR A 83 20.56 -18.61 -8.36
C TYR A 83 21.64 -17.58 -8.74
N ARG A 84 22.80 -17.60 -8.07
CA ARG A 84 23.93 -16.73 -8.39
C ARG A 84 24.62 -17.13 -9.69
N TRP A 85 24.88 -18.41 -9.88
CA TRP A 85 25.70 -18.93 -10.97
C TRP A 85 24.90 -19.39 -12.18
N VAL A 86 23.61 -19.74 -12.00
CA VAL A 86 22.73 -20.23 -13.07
C VAL A 86 21.56 -19.25 -13.28
N PRO A 87 21.74 -18.19 -14.06
CA PRO A 87 20.74 -17.11 -14.24
C PRO A 87 19.40 -17.63 -14.78
N PHE A 88 19.39 -18.70 -15.54
CA PHE A 88 18.17 -19.30 -16.09
C PHE A 88 17.26 -19.85 -14.97
N VAL A 89 17.81 -20.54 -13.99
CA VAL A 89 17.04 -21.07 -12.84
C VAL A 89 16.42 -19.92 -12.05
N ARG A 90 17.20 -18.87 -11.79
CA ARG A 90 16.68 -17.66 -11.12
C ARG A 90 15.56 -16.99 -11.91
N ARG A 91 15.71 -16.87 -13.24
CA ARG A 91 14.67 -16.29 -14.11
C ARG A 91 13.39 -17.12 -14.06
N ARG A 92 13.51 -18.44 -14.14
CA ARG A 92 12.36 -19.36 -14.07
C ARG A 92 11.64 -19.27 -12.73
N TYR A 93 12.38 -19.26 -11.63
CA TYR A 93 11.82 -19.08 -10.29
C TYR A 93 11.05 -17.74 -10.17
N ARG A 94 11.66 -16.63 -10.62
CA ARG A 94 11.00 -15.32 -10.60
C ARG A 94 9.76 -15.26 -11.50
N ALA A 95 9.80 -15.90 -12.66
CA ALA A 95 8.63 -16.00 -13.53
C ALA A 95 7.48 -16.73 -12.82
N GLY A 96 7.74 -17.87 -12.19
CA GLY A 96 6.71 -18.60 -11.42
C GLY A 96 6.12 -17.75 -10.26
N MET A 97 6.94 -16.96 -9.58
CA MET A 97 6.44 -16.02 -8.56
C MET A 97 5.54 -14.93 -9.17
N MET A 98 5.86 -14.43 -10.37
CA MET A 98 5.02 -13.44 -11.06
C MET A 98 3.71 -14.07 -11.51
N ASP A 99 3.76 -15.26 -12.13
CA ASP A 99 2.57 -16.00 -12.56
C ASP A 99 1.62 -16.25 -11.38
N PHE A 100 2.17 -16.66 -10.23
CA PHE A 100 1.39 -16.83 -9.00
C PHE A 100 0.75 -15.50 -8.53
N ARG A 101 1.49 -14.38 -8.58
CA ARG A 101 0.93 -13.08 -8.21
C ARG A 101 -0.12 -12.59 -9.19
N GLU A 102 0.03 -12.87 -10.47
CA GLU A 102 -0.95 -12.52 -11.49
C GLU A 102 -2.25 -13.31 -11.34
N SER A 103 -2.19 -14.55 -10.82
CA SER A 103 -3.40 -15.34 -10.56
C SER A 103 -4.32 -14.71 -9.50
N PHE A 104 -3.80 -13.85 -8.61
CA PHE A 104 -4.64 -13.07 -7.70
C PHE A 104 -5.56 -12.08 -8.43
N TYR A 105 -5.24 -11.71 -9.67
CA TYR A 105 -6.12 -10.89 -10.48
C TYR A 105 -7.48 -11.58 -10.68
N ASP A 106 -7.48 -12.85 -11.00
CA ASP A 106 -8.69 -13.62 -11.23
C ASP A 106 -9.55 -13.70 -9.96
N ALA A 107 -8.92 -13.87 -8.79
CA ALA A 107 -9.63 -13.85 -7.50
C ALA A 107 -10.30 -12.51 -7.19
N VAL A 108 -9.74 -11.40 -7.67
CA VAL A 108 -10.27 -10.05 -7.41
C VAL A 108 -11.43 -9.72 -8.36
N PHE A 109 -11.35 -10.13 -9.63
CA PHE A 109 -12.32 -9.74 -10.66
C PHE A 109 -13.43 -10.77 -10.86
N ASP A 110 -13.14 -12.04 -10.66
CA ASP A 110 -14.13 -13.12 -10.72
C ASP A 110 -14.46 -13.62 -9.31
N LYS A 111 -15.57 -13.11 -8.76
CA LYS A 111 -16.03 -13.42 -7.38
C LYS A 111 -16.51 -14.86 -7.23
N GLU A 112 -16.79 -15.54 -8.31
CA GLU A 112 -17.24 -16.95 -8.34
C GLU A 112 -16.10 -17.89 -8.70
N SER A 113 -14.87 -17.38 -8.83
CA SER A 113 -13.72 -18.20 -9.16
C SER A 113 -13.33 -19.14 -8.02
N LYS A 114 -12.97 -20.35 -8.38
CA LYS A 114 -12.40 -21.32 -7.41
C LYS A 114 -11.20 -20.75 -6.66
N PHE A 115 -10.42 -19.89 -7.32
CA PHE A 115 -9.26 -19.26 -6.71
C PHE A 115 -9.66 -18.29 -5.60
N GLN A 116 -10.79 -17.59 -5.72
CA GLN A 116 -11.31 -16.76 -4.63
C GLN A 116 -11.73 -17.62 -3.43
N GLU A 117 -12.39 -18.76 -3.66
CA GLU A 117 -12.75 -19.70 -2.59
C GLU A 117 -11.49 -20.22 -1.88
N ASP A 118 -10.46 -20.59 -2.64
CA ASP A 118 -9.18 -21.06 -2.11
C ASP A 118 -8.48 -19.98 -1.26
N VAL A 119 -8.49 -18.71 -1.69
CA VAL A 119 -7.91 -17.60 -0.92
C VAL A 119 -8.71 -17.35 0.36
N VAL A 120 -10.03 -17.40 0.33
CA VAL A 120 -10.90 -17.27 1.51
C VAL A 120 -10.64 -18.41 2.48
N ALA A 121 -10.60 -19.66 1.98
CA ALA A 121 -10.33 -20.84 2.80
C ALA A 121 -8.94 -20.76 3.45
N GLY A 122 -7.92 -20.39 2.67
CA GLY A 122 -6.55 -20.19 3.17
C GLY A 122 -6.45 -19.10 4.23
N ALA A 123 -7.12 -17.97 4.04
CA ALA A 123 -7.13 -16.88 5.03
C ALA A 123 -7.84 -17.29 6.33
N LYS A 124 -8.95 -18.04 6.25
CA LYS A 124 -9.63 -18.59 7.43
C LYS A 124 -8.76 -19.60 8.16
N ALA A 125 -8.18 -20.56 7.45
CA ALA A 125 -7.27 -21.54 8.03
C ALA A 125 -6.07 -20.88 8.69
N HIS A 126 -5.50 -19.82 8.07
CA HIS A 126 -4.43 -19.04 8.68
C HIS A 126 -4.85 -18.41 10.02
N MET A 127 -6.04 -17.79 10.06
CA MET A 127 -6.57 -17.19 11.28
C MET A 127 -6.83 -18.25 12.36
N GLU A 128 -7.43 -19.39 12.01
CA GLU A 128 -7.71 -20.50 12.95
C GLU A 128 -6.42 -21.11 13.51
N ASN A 129 -5.39 -21.30 12.69
CA ASN A 129 -4.08 -21.76 13.12
C ASN A 129 -3.38 -20.79 14.08
N GLN A 130 -3.59 -19.49 13.88
CA GLN A 130 -2.96 -18.44 14.70
C GLN A 130 -3.73 -18.17 15.99
N LEU A 131 -5.03 -18.41 16.01
CA LEU A 131 -5.94 -18.25 17.15
C LEU A 131 -6.69 -19.58 17.40
N PRO A 132 -5.98 -20.65 17.83
CA PRO A 132 -6.57 -21.94 18.06
C PRO A 132 -7.40 -21.95 19.37
N GLY A 133 -8.40 -22.84 19.44
CA GLY A 133 -9.23 -23.02 20.63
C GLY A 133 -10.53 -22.22 20.60
N ASP A 134 -11.47 -22.64 21.47
CA ASP A 134 -12.80 -22.03 21.55
C ASP A 134 -12.79 -20.67 22.24
N GLU A 135 -11.80 -20.42 23.09
CA GLU A 135 -11.60 -19.13 23.76
C GLU A 135 -11.41 -17.96 22.80
N TYR A 136 -10.90 -18.23 21.57
CA TYR A 136 -10.74 -17.19 20.54
C TYR A 136 -11.88 -17.13 19.52
N LYS A 137 -12.98 -17.87 19.72
CA LYS A 137 -14.09 -17.91 18.77
C LYS A 137 -14.70 -16.53 18.53
N ASP A 138 -15.03 -15.81 19.58
CA ASP A 138 -15.58 -14.44 19.48
C ASP A 138 -14.59 -13.49 18.78
N LEU A 139 -13.29 -13.61 19.09
CA LEU A 139 -12.26 -12.81 18.46
C LEU A 139 -12.13 -13.13 16.97
N ARG A 140 -12.16 -14.41 16.58
CA ARG A 140 -12.15 -14.81 15.17
C ARG A 140 -13.37 -14.27 14.42
N GLU A 141 -14.55 -14.28 15.02
CA GLU A 141 -15.76 -13.71 14.42
C GLU A 141 -15.63 -12.19 14.18
N LYS A 142 -15.05 -11.45 15.12
CA LYS A 142 -14.75 -10.02 15.00
C LYS A 142 -13.68 -9.72 13.96
N LEU A 143 -12.72 -10.61 13.75
CA LEU A 143 -11.63 -10.45 12.80
C LEU A 143 -11.98 -10.95 11.39
N LEU A 144 -13.09 -11.69 11.21
CA LEU A 144 -13.48 -12.25 9.93
C LEU A 144 -14.20 -11.22 9.04
N PRO A 145 -13.67 -10.90 7.84
CA PRO A 145 -14.34 -10.01 6.91
C PRO A 145 -15.64 -10.61 6.34
N ARG A 146 -16.66 -9.76 6.15
CA ARG A 146 -17.94 -10.14 5.54
C ARG A 146 -18.09 -9.67 4.09
N TYR A 147 -16.99 -9.20 3.48
CA TYR A 147 -16.95 -8.73 2.10
C TYR A 147 -16.01 -9.64 1.26
N ALA A 148 -16.23 -9.66 -0.05
CA ALA A 148 -15.44 -10.48 -0.96
C ALA A 148 -13.97 -10.06 -0.98
N VAL A 149 -13.06 -11.03 -1.14
CA VAL A 149 -11.62 -10.77 -1.33
C VAL A 149 -11.44 -9.83 -2.52
N GLY A 150 -10.54 -8.86 -2.40
CA GLY A 150 -10.29 -7.86 -3.44
C GLY A 150 -11.10 -6.58 -3.33
N CYS A 151 -12.24 -6.54 -2.58
CA CYS A 151 -12.94 -5.28 -2.29
C CYS A 151 -12.10 -4.31 -1.46
N LYS A 152 -11.15 -4.84 -0.70
CA LYS A 152 -10.06 -4.11 -0.04
C LYS A 152 -8.76 -4.87 -0.27
N ARG A 153 -7.64 -4.14 -0.18
CA ARG A 153 -6.32 -4.76 -0.29
C ARG A 153 -6.15 -5.86 0.76
N VAL A 154 -5.83 -7.07 0.32
CA VAL A 154 -5.45 -8.17 1.20
C VAL A 154 -4.14 -7.83 1.91
N VAL A 155 -4.09 -8.07 3.20
CA VAL A 155 -2.91 -7.81 4.04
C VAL A 155 -2.14 -9.11 4.23
N ILE A 156 -0.83 -9.02 4.29
CA ILE A 156 0.07 -10.17 4.52
C ILE A 156 0.70 -10.00 5.91
N SER A 157 0.46 -10.94 6.80
CA SER A 157 1.05 -10.91 8.15
C SER A 157 0.96 -12.26 8.85
N ASP A 158 2.04 -12.65 9.52
CA ASP A 158 2.08 -13.83 10.39
C ASP A 158 1.98 -13.46 11.88
N ASP A 159 2.15 -12.18 12.21
CA ASP A 159 2.33 -11.70 13.59
C ASP A 159 1.09 -11.00 14.16
N TYR A 160 0.15 -10.57 13.30
CA TYR A 160 -0.98 -9.76 13.73
C TYR A 160 -1.98 -10.52 14.61
N TYR A 161 -2.43 -11.68 14.17
CA TYR A 161 -3.38 -12.49 14.94
C TYR A 161 -2.79 -13.00 16.26
N PRO A 162 -1.54 -13.53 16.31
CA PRO A 162 -0.94 -13.96 17.57
C PRO A 162 -0.78 -12.85 18.59
N THR A 163 -0.73 -11.58 18.16
CA THR A 163 -0.64 -10.45 19.07
C THR A 163 -1.83 -10.39 20.02
N PHE A 164 -3.03 -10.72 19.56
CA PHE A 164 -4.24 -10.72 20.41
C PHE A 164 -4.34 -11.91 21.37
N ARG A 165 -3.37 -12.81 21.38
CA ARG A 165 -3.21 -13.83 22.43
C ARG A 165 -2.51 -13.28 23.67
N LYS A 166 -1.90 -12.08 23.55
CA LYS A 166 -1.25 -11.42 24.69
C LYS A 166 -2.29 -10.72 25.54
N GLU A 167 -2.14 -10.80 26.86
CA GLU A 167 -3.04 -10.17 27.83
C GLU A 167 -3.14 -8.64 27.67
N ASN A 168 -2.07 -8.02 27.18
CA ASN A 168 -2.00 -6.57 27.01
C ASN A 168 -2.57 -6.08 25.66
N ALA A 169 -3.03 -6.97 24.78
CA ALA A 169 -3.55 -6.59 23.46
C ALA A 169 -5.04 -6.87 23.31
N LYS A 170 -5.82 -5.83 23.04
CA LYS A 170 -7.27 -5.90 22.95
C LYS A 170 -7.75 -5.39 21.60
N LEU A 171 -8.84 -5.98 21.10
CA LEU A 171 -9.56 -5.54 19.90
C LEU A 171 -10.88 -4.92 20.30
N GLU A 172 -11.10 -3.67 19.88
CA GLU A 172 -12.39 -2.97 20.05
C GLU A 172 -13.05 -2.77 18.68
N THR A 173 -14.29 -3.20 18.54
CA THR A 173 -15.05 -3.15 17.29
C THR A 173 -16.24 -2.22 17.34
N SER A 174 -16.60 -1.74 18.53
CA SER A 174 -17.68 -0.78 18.69
C SER A 174 -17.30 0.58 18.12
N PRO A 175 -18.28 1.36 17.65
CA PRO A 175 -18.00 2.67 17.07
C PRO A 175 -17.42 3.64 18.11
N ILE A 176 -16.35 4.32 17.76
CA ILE A 176 -15.83 5.44 18.57
C ILE A 176 -16.86 6.55 18.56
N ARG A 177 -17.34 6.94 19.74
CA ARG A 177 -18.30 8.03 19.92
C ARG A 177 -17.62 9.38 19.98
N GLU A 178 -16.61 9.50 20.81
CA GLU A 178 -15.81 10.70 20.98
C GLU A 178 -14.40 10.37 21.51
N ILE A 179 -13.50 11.27 21.30
CA ILE A 179 -12.18 11.29 21.94
C ILE A 179 -12.24 12.32 23.05
N THR A 180 -11.92 11.89 24.26
CA THR A 180 -11.91 12.75 25.46
C THR A 180 -10.51 13.32 25.68
N LYS A 181 -10.37 14.11 26.74
CA LYS A 181 -9.04 14.60 27.17
C LYS A 181 -8.09 13.47 27.55
N LYS A 182 -8.62 12.33 28.02
CA LYS A 182 -7.81 11.21 28.53
C LYS A 182 -7.75 9.99 27.61
N GLY A 183 -8.71 9.85 26.67
CA GLY A 183 -8.80 8.63 25.90
C GLY A 183 -9.91 8.60 24.86
N ILE A 184 -10.48 7.40 24.66
CA ILE A 184 -11.53 7.15 23.69
C ILE A 184 -12.75 6.57 24.39
N LYS A 185 -13.92 7.13 24.09
CA LYS A 185 -15.20 6.65 24.62
C LYS A 185 -15.94 5.81 23.60
N VAL A 186 -16.29 4.60 24.02
CA VAL A 186 -16.99 3.59 23.22
C VAL A 186 -18.13 3.03 24.06
N ASP A 187 -19.36 3.08 23.53
CA ASP A 187 -20.57 2.52 24.18
C ASP A 187 -20.70 2.83 25.68
N GLY A 188 -20.34 4.05 26.07
CA GLY A 188 -20.42 4.52 27.45
C GLY A 188 -19.21 4.20 28.34
N GLN A 189 -18.26 3.38 27.84
CA GLN A 189 -17.01 3.06 28.53
C GLN A 189 -15.89 3.96 27.98
N GLU A 190 -15.05 4.51 28.87
CA GLU A 190 -13.86 5.28 28.50
C GLU A 190 -12.62 4.40 28.64
N HIS A 191 -11.83 4.34 27.56
CA HIS A 191 -10.50 3.75 27.53
C HIS A 191 -9.45 4.86 27.62
N GLU A 192 -8.68 4.88 28.70
CA GLU A 192 -7.63 5.89 28.88
C GLU A 192 -6.34 5.48 28.16
N PHE A 193 -5.71 6.46 27.49
CA PHE A 193 -4.49 6.27 26.74
C PHE A 193 -3.45 7.36 27.04
N ASP A 194 -2.18 6.99 26.93
CA ASP A 194 -1.06 7.91 26.96
C ASP A 194 -0.65 8.32 25.52
N LEU A 195 -0.96 7.45 24.55
CA LEU A 195 -0.68 7.63 23.13
C LEU A 195 -1.86 7.19 22.27
N LEU A 196 -2.26 8.03 21.31
CA LEU A 196 -3.15 7.68 20.22
C LEU A 196 -2.39 7.62 18.89
N VAL A 197 -2.39 6.45 18.26
CA VAL A 197 -1.80 6.21 16.94
C VAL A 197 -2.91 6.20 15.89
N LEU A 198 -2.83 7.13 14.95
CA LEU A 198 -3.77 7.25 13.85
C LEU A 198 -3.26 6.43 12.66
N ALA A 199 -3.78 5.20 12.51
CA ALA A 199 -3.51 4.30 11.39
C ALA A 199 -4.60 4.43 10.30
N THR A 200 -5.03 5.67 10.05
CA THR A 200 -6.21 6.01 9.23
C THR A 200 -5.90 6.19 7.75
N GLY A 201 -4.65 5.91 7.36
CA GLY A 201 -4.21 5.88 5.96
C GLY A 201 -4.00 7.27 5.34
N PHE A 202 -4.19 7.36 4.04
CA PHE A 202 -3.85 8.54 3.24
C PHE A 202 -5.06 9.05 2.46
N GLN A 203 -5.00 10.34 2.08
CA GLN A 203 -5.94 10.93 1.13
C GLN A 203 -5.57 10.45 -0.28
N THR A 204 -6.30 9.48 -0.79
CA THR A 204 -6.00 8.82 -2.07
C THR A 204 -6.55 9.59 -3.29
N THR A 205 -7.37 10.63 -3.08
CA THR A 205 -7.98 11.41 -4.15
C THR A 205 -7.18 12.64 -4.55
N GLN A 206 -6.27 13.10 -3.70
CA GLN A 206 -5.38 14.23 -3.98
C GLN A 206 -4.07 13.71 -4.59
N PHE A 207 -4.14 13.42 -5.90
CA PHE A 207 -2.96 12.96 -6.64
C PHE A 207 -1.92 14.07 -6.71
N MET A 208 -0.64 13.68 -6.62
CA MET A 208 0.53 14.55 -6.75
C MET A 208 0.71 15.61 -5.64
N TYR A 209 -0.25 15.79 -4.74
CA TYR A 209 -0.08 16.75 -3.64
C TYR A 209 1.13 16.38 -2.76
N PRO A 210 2.00 17.33 -2.35
CA PRO A 210 1.86 18.79 -2.46
C PRO A 210 2.48 19.42 -3.73
N ILE A 211 2.85 18.62 -4.74
CA ILE A 211 3.49 19.10 -5.96
C ILE A 211 2.45 19.82 -6.82
N LYS A 212 2.72 21.08 -7.15
CA LYS A 212 1.89 21.86 -8.09
C LYS A 212 2.45 21.66 -9.50
N ILE A 213 1.62 21.13 -10.39
CA ILE A 213 1.96 20.83 -11.78
C ILE A 213 1.09 21.70 -12.67
N TYR A 214 1.74 22.49 -13.53
CA TYR A 214 1.08 23.35 -14.49
C TYR A 214 1.35 22.83 -15.91
N GLY A 215 0.29 22.75 -16.70
CA GLY A 215 0.35 22.31 -18.07
C GLY A 215 0.45 23.46 -19.07
N LYS A 216 0.25 23.13 -20.36
CA LYS A 216 0.07 24.11 -21.42
C LYS A 216 -1.08 25.03 -21.04
N ASP A 217 -0.97 26.31 -21.35
CA ASP A 217 -1.94 27.36 -21.00
C ASP A 217 -2.05 27.67 -19.50
N GLY A 218 -1.06 27.30 -18.68
CA GLY A 218 -0.98 27.64 -17.25
C GLY A 218 -2.00 26.93 -16.35
N LYS A 219 -2.79 25.99 -16.89
CA LYS A 219 -3.77 25.24 -16.08
C LYS A 219 -3.09 24.27 -15.14
N SER A 220 -3.48 24.28 -13.87
CA SER A 220 -2.96 23.31 -12.90
C SER A 220 -3.62 21.93 -13.07
N ILE A 221 -2.90 20.87 -12.64
CA ILE A 221 -3.45 19.52 -12.66
C ILE A 221 -4.66 19.39 -11.71
N GLU A 222 -4.70 20.17 -10.64
CA GLU A 222 -5.81 20.24 -9.69
C GLU A 222 -7.08 20.80 -10.37
N GLU A 223 -6.94 21.84 -11.20
CA GLU A 223 -8.05 22.37 -12.01
C GLU A 223 -8.54 21.36 -13.03
N LEU A 224 -7.62 20.70 -13.75
CA LEU A 224 -7.95 19.67 -14.74
C LEU A 224 -8.68 18.47 -14.11
N TRP A 225 -8.37 18.17 -12.86
CA TRP A 225 -8.93 17.03 -12.13
C TRP A 225 -10.02 17.40 -11.11
N LYS A 226 -10.55 18.62 -11.17
CA LYS A 226 -11.61 19.07 -10.25
C LYS A 226 -12.84 18.16 -10.26
N SER A 227 -13.19 17.59 -11.42
CA SER A 227 -14.28 16.60 -11.58
C SER A 227 -13.83 15.15 -11.39
N GLY A 228 -12.63 14.92 -10.90
CA GLY A 228 -12.00 13.61 -10.73
C GLY A 228 -10.77 13.44 -11.63
N ALA A 229 -9.80 12.67 -11.16
CA ALA A 229 -8.57 12.43 -11.89
C ALA A 229 -8.82 11.63 -13.16
N LYS A 230 -8.42 12.16 -14.32
CA LYS A 230 -8.55 11.55 -15.64
C LYS A 230 -7.17 11.44 -16.28
N ALA A 231 -6.84 10.25 -16.78
CA ALA A 231 -5.60 10.02 -17.51
C ALA A 231 -5.82 9.00 -18.63
N PHE A 232 -5.21 9.23 -19.77
CA PHE A 232 -5.25 8.31 -20.88
C PHE A 232 -4.37 7.10 -20.57
N TYR A 233 -4.96 5.91 -20.55
CA TYR A 233 -4.33 4.66 -20.08
C TYR A 233 -3.67 4.74 -18.69
N GLY A 234 -4.08 5.70 -17.85
CA GLY A 234 -3.44 5.93 -16.55
C GLY A 234 -2.03 6.55 -16.65
N MET A 235 -1.59 6.96 -17.82
CA MET A 235 -0.21 7.42 -18.04
C MET A 235 -0.11 8.89 -18.40
N THR A 236 -0.96 9.41 -19.28
CA THR A 236 -0.84 10.78 -19.78
C THR A 236 -2.07 11.61 -19.45
N VAL A 237 -1.88 12.91 -19.24
CA VAL A 237 -2.93 13.86 -18.89
C VAL A 237 -3.07 14.91 -20.00
N PRO A 238 -4.29 15.24 -20.43
CA PRO A 238 -4.49 16.34 -21.38
C PRO A 238 -3.84 17.64 -20.89
N HIS A 239 -3.32 18.45 -21.77
CA HIS A 239 -2.58 19.69 -21.50
C HIS A 239 -1.22 19.53 -20.82
N LEU A 240 -0.75 18.32 -20.59
CA LEU A 240 0.55 18.00 -19.97
C LEU A 240 1.39 17.13 -20.92
N PRO A 241 1.88 17.66 -22.08
CA PRO A 241 2.48 16.84 -23.14
C PRO A 241 3.78 16.14 -22.72
N ASN A 242 4.52 16.71 -21.77
CA ASN A 242 5.80 16.19 -21.30
C ASN A 242 5.71 15.52 -19.91
N PHE A 243 4.49 15.18 -19.49
CA PHE A 243 4.22 14.56 -18.20
C PHE A 243 3.68 13.14 -18.38
N GLY A 244 4.33 12.18 -17.76
CA GLY A 244 3.90 10.80 -17.72
C GLY A 244 3.82 10.28 -16.30
N MET A 245 2.81 9.47 -16.02
CA MET A 245 2.63 8.79 -14.74
C MET A 245 2.87 7.30 -14.89
N LEU A 246 3.65 6.73 -13.98
CA LEU A 246 3.67 5.29 -13.77
C LEU A 246 2.68 5.00 -12.61
N TYR A 247 1.78 4.06 -12.81
CA TYR A 247 0.68 3.77 -11.87
C TYR A 247 -0.34 4.92 -11.70
N GLY A 248 -0.58 5.70 -12.73
CA GLY A 248 -1.65 6.69 -12.74
C GLY A 248 -3.04 6.03 -12.66
N LYS A 249 -4.03 6.81 -12.20
CA LYS A 249 -5.41 6.31 -12.07
C LYS A 249 -6.04 6.12 -13.45
N LEU A 250 -6.46 4.90 -13.76
CA LEU A 250 -7.31 4.60 -14.89
C LEU A 250 -8.76 4.99 -14.52
N GLN A 251 -9.23 6.12 -15.01
CA GLN A 251 -10.66 6.46 -14.88
C GLN A 251 -11.36 6.06 -16.16
N VAL A 252 -12.13 4.99 -16.07
CA VAL A 252 -13.09 4.62 -17.11
C VAL A 252 -14.39 5.36 -16.81
N SER A 253 -14.88 6.19 -17.72
CA SER A 253 -16.17 6.84 -17.53
C SER A 253 -17.28 5.79 -17.47
N SER A 254 -18.30 6.01 -16.64
CA SER A 254 -19.39 5.06 -16.37
C SER A 254 -20.11 4.54 -17.62
N THR A 255 -20.09 5.29 -18.71
CA THR A 255 -20.68 4.88 -20.01
C THR A 255 -19.80 3.89 -20.78
N THR A 256 -18.52 3.80 -20.47
CA THR A 256 -17.55 2.91 -21.15
C THR A 256 -17.25 1.66 -20.31
N GLU A 257 -17.58 1.68 -19.00
CA GLU A 257 -17.35 0.54 -18.10
C GLU A 257 -18.08 -0.73 -18.56
N GLN A 258 -19.31 -0.60 -19.01
CA GLN A 258 -20.08 -1.75 -19.51
C GLN A 258 -19.51 -2.35 -20.81
N LYS A 259 -18.91 -1.53 -21.68
CA LYS A 259 -18.30 -2.02 -22.94
C LYS A 259 -16.88 -2.54 -22.77
N LEU A 260 -16.11 -2.00 -21.81
CA LEU A 260 -14.74 -2.47 -21.54
C LEU A 260 -14.71 -3.73 -20.68
N THR A 261 -15.67 -3.93 -19.79
CA THR A 261 -15.82 -5.21 -19.06
C THR A 261 -16.24 -6.34 -19.99
N SER A 262 -17.12 -6.08 -20.97
CA SER A 262 -17.50 -7.11 -21.96
C SER A 262 -16.37 -7.44 -22.97
N ASN A 263 -15.46 -6.50 -23.24
CA ASN A 263 -14.30 -6.74 -24.11
C ASN A 263 -13.05 -7.21 -23.34
N ARG A 264 -12.99 -7.05 -21.99
CA ARG A 264 -11.87 -7.52 -21.17
C ARG A 264 -11.83 -9.04 -21.02
N THR A 265 -12.93 -9.73 -21.21
CA THR A 265 -12.94 -11.20 -21.29
C THR A 265 -12.16 -11.77 -22.48
N GLN A 266 -11.71 -10.91 -23.42
CA GLN A 266 -10.91 -11.33 -24.58
C GLN A 266 -9.42 -10.92 -24.49
N HIS A 267 -9.00 -10.08 -23.54
CA HIS A 267 -7.59 -9.78 -23.36
C HIS A 267 -6.99 -10.68 -22.29
N LYS A 268 -6.36 -11.76 -22.74
CA LYS A 268 -5.49 -12.60 -21.91
C LYS A 268 -4.38 -11.75 -21.28
N PRO A 269 -3.95 -12.06 -20.04
CA PRO A 269 -2.79 -11.42 -19.42
C PRO A 269 -1.58 -11.42 -20.35
N TRP A 270 -0.77 -10.39 -20.25
CA TRP A 270 0.40 -10.15 -21.13
C TRP A 270 1.33 -11.37 -21.27
N THR A 271 1.45 -12.19 -20.23
CA THR A 271 2.20 -13.43 -20.21
C THR A 271 1.61 -14.55 -21.08
N GLN A 272 0.30 -14.57 -21.34
CA GLN A 272 -0.32 -15.57 -22.23
C GLN A 272 -0.24 -15.21 -23.71
N GLN A 273 0.01 -13.95 -24.07
CA GLN A 273 0.18 -13.55 -25.48
C GLN A 273 1.53 -13.93 -26.08
N HIS A 274 2.53 -14.25 -25.26
CA HIS A 274 3.88 -14.56 -25.76
C HIS A 274 4.16 -16.05 -25.98
N HIS A 275 3.19 -16.94 -25.77
CA HIS A 275 3.37 -18.38 -26.05
C HIS A 275 2.66 -18.89 -27.31
N SER A 276 1.88 -18.08 -27.99
CA SER A 276 1.40 -18.42 -29.33
C SER A 276 2.27 -17.74 -30.37
N HIS A 277 3.14 -18.51 -31.02
CA HIS A 277 3.90 -18.10 -32.17
C HIS A 277 2.99 -17.54 -33.26
N ASP A 278 3.06 -16.23 -33.48
CA ASP A 278 2.77 -15.67 -34.77
C ASP A 278 3.76 -14.53 -35.12
N ARG A 279 4.51 -14.74 -36.21
CA ARG A 279 5.61 -13.88 -36.66
C ARG A 279 5.14 -12.67 -37.50
N SER A 280 3.95 -12.13 -37.26
CA SER A 280 3.39 -11.07 -38.11
C SER A 280 3.20 -9.70 -37.43
N ALA A 281 3.64 -9.50 -36.18
CA ALA A 281 3.44 -8.24 -35.46
C ALA A 281 4.69 -7.36 -35.30
N SER A 282 5.73 -7.54 -36.15
CA SER A 282 6.99 -6.77 -36.05
C SER A 282 6.97 -5.41 -36.78
N SER A 283 5.79 -4.90 -37.19
CA SER A 283 5.73 -3.75 -38.12
C SER A 283 5.08 -2.48 -37.57
N LEU A 284 4.76 -2.35 -36.27
CA LEU A 284 4.00 -1.19 -35.77
C LEU A 284 4.71 -0.29 -34.73
N TYR A 285 6.00 -0.52 -34.45
CA TYR A 285 6.76 0.42 -33.58
C TYR A 285 8.06 0.84 -34.28
N HIS A 286 7.91 1.57 -35.38
CA HIS A 286 9.03 2.34 -35.90
C HIS A 286 9.01 3.72 -35.22
N VAL A 287 9.73 3.83 -34.10
CA VAL A 287 10.08 5.12 -33.52
C VAL A 287 11.32 5.59 -34.28
N PRO A 288 11.30 6.77 -34.95
CA PRO A 288 12.50 7.28 -35.60
C PRO A 288 13.62 7.46 -34.56
N ASN A 289 14.80 6.94 -34.84
CA ASN A 289 15.98 7.18 -34.06
C ASN A 289 16.31 8.68 -34.10
N LEU A 290 15.94 9.41 -33.05
CA LEU A 290 16.56 10.71 -32.77
C LEU A 290 17.89 10.44 -32.07
N PRO A 291 18.98 11.05 -32.49
CA PRO A 291 20.29 10.83 -31.87
C PRO A 291 20.25 11.33 -30.43
N CYS A 292 20.44 10.43 -29.49
CA CYS A 292 20.62 10.74 -28.09
C CYS A 292 22.00 11.38 -27.91
N PRO A 293 22.14 12.59 -27.35
CA PRO A 293 23.45 13.14 -27.03
C PRO A 293 24.15 12.22 -26.04
N GLN A 294 25.34 11.78 -26.34
CA GLN A 294 26.18 11.00 -25.43
C GLN A 294 26.53 11.87 -24.23
N LEU A 295 25.82 11.68 -23.13
CA LEU A 295 26.24 12.18 -21.81
C LEU A 295 27.28 11.20 -21.25
N GLU A 296 28.50 11.68 -21.10
CA GLU A 296 29.60 10.92 -20.54
C GLU A 296 29.23 10.29 -19.18
N HIS A 297 29.36 8.98 -19.11
CA HIS A 297 29.01 8.14 -17.97
C HIS A 297 29.74 8.43 -16.64
N THR A 298 30.74 9.32 -16.64
CA THR A 298 31.60 9.59 -15.49
C THR A 298 31.04 10.50 -14.43
N ASN A 299 30.04 11.34 -14.75
CA ASN A 299 29.51 12.33 -13.78
C ASN A 299 28.29 11.83 -12.97
N LEU A 300 27.59 10.82 -13.44
CA LEU A 300 26.38 10.33 -12.74
C LEU A 300 26.70 9.50 -11.49
N HIS A 301 27.81 8.74 -11.50
CA HIS A 301 28.25 7.97 -10.34
C HIS A 301 28.81 8.84 -9.22
N ARG A 302 29.43 9.97 -9.54
CA ARG A 302 29.95 10.92 -8.55
C ARG A 302 28.83 11.68 -7.83
N ALA A 303 27.78 12.08 -8.55
CA ALA A 303 26.61 12.76 -7.97
C ALA A 303 25.80 11.83 -7.05
N LYS A 304 25.60 10.56 -7.41
CA LYS A 304 24.92 9.57 -6.56
C LYS A 304 25.69 9.24 -5.27
N ALA A 305 27.02 9.13 -5.34
CA ALA A 305 27.86 8.84 -4.17
C ALA A 305 27.88 10.00 -3.15
N ILE A 306 27.81 11.24 -3.61
CA ILE A 306 27.75 12.43 -2.75
C ILE A 306 26.37 12.54 -2.08
N HIS A 307 25.30 12.22 -2.78
CA HIS A 307 23.93 12.28 -2.25
C HIS A 307 23.69 11.23 -1.16
N VAL A 308 24.12 9.99 -1.36
CA VAL A 308 24.01 8.90 -0.36
C VAL A 308 24.83 9.20 0.90
N ARG A 309 26.03 9.78 0.77
CA ARG A 309 26.87 10.13 1.94
C ARG A 309 26.31 11.32 2.75
N LYS A 310 25.57 12.25 2.13
CA LYS A 310 24.91 13.37 2.85
C LYS A 310 23.70 12.90 3.64
N ILE A 311 22.91 11.95 3.12
CA ILE A 311 21.77 11.37 3.85
C ILE A 311 22.23 10.57 5.08
N GLN A 312 23.39 9.91 5.01
CA GLN A 312 23.95 9.17 6.15
C GLN A 312 24.55 10.06 7.24
N ARG A 313 24.81 11.34 7.00
CA ARG A 313 25.38 12.28 7.97
C ARG A 313 24.40 13.25 8.60
N GLY A 314 23.11 13.24 8.24
CA GLY A 314 22.08 14.10 8.85
C GLY A 314 22.20 15.58 8.50
N ASP A 315 22.97 15.95 7.48
CA ASP A 315 23.15 17.33 7.10
C ASP A 315 21.94 17.86 6.33
N SER A 316 21.35 18.98 6.80
CA SER A 316 20.26 19.68 6.16
C SER A 316 20.67 20.21 4.80
N VAL A 317 19.94 19.82 3.75
CA VAL A 317 20.15 20.29 2.37
C VAL A 317 19.42 21.64 2.22
N PRO A 318 20.11 22.73 1.78
CA PRO A 318 19.44 24.00 1.51
C PRO A 318 18.44 23.89 0.36
N THR A 319 17.29 24.52 0.53
CA THR A 319 16.13 24.44 -0.37
C THR A 319 16.25 25.25 -1.67
N GLU A 320 17.40 25.80 -1.96
CA GLU A 320 17.64 26.64 -3.14
C GLU A 320 18.62 25.98 -4.10
N GLN A 321 18.17 25.08 -4.95
CA GLN A 321 18.77 24.80 -6.27
C GLN A 321 18.00 23.71 -7.01
N PHE A 322 16.77 23.98 -7.42
CA PHE A 322 16.15 23.34 -8.59
C PHE A 322 15.62 24.42 -9.53
N ARG A 323 16.53 25.16 -10.17
CA ARG A 323 16.24 25.81 -11.45
C ARG A 323 16.46 24.76 -12.53
N VAL A 324 15.38 24.26 -13.07
CA VAL A 324 15.39 23.51 -14.31
C VAL A 324 15.72 24.49 -15.44
N CYS A 325 16.84 24.30 -16.06
CA CYS A 325 17.25 25.00 -17.27
C CYS A 325 16.27 24.63 -18.38
N GLY A 326 15.50 25.56 -18.85
CA GLY A 326 14.51 25.40 -19.92
C GLY A 326 14.15 26.74 -20.50
N SER A 327 15.01 27.30 -21.34
CA SER A 327 14.63 28.21 -22.40
C SER A 327 15.82 28.36 -23.33
N GLU A 328 15.62 27.93 -24.53
CA GLU A 328 16.14 28.37 -25.81
C GLU A 328 16.33 27.18 -26.73
N LEU A 329 15.33 26.91 -27.51
CA LEU A 329 15.19 26.80 -28.94
C LEU A 329 13.80 26.28 -29.30
#